data_03ff99eefdc7c77d2acc8468f7293121
#
_entry.id   03ff99eefdc7c77d2acc8468f7293121
#
_cell.length_a   1.000
_cell.length_b   1.000
_cell.length_c   1.000
_cell.angle_alpha   90.00
_cell.angle_beta   90.00
_cell.angle_gamma   90.00
#
_symmetry.space_group_name_H-M   'P 1'
#
loop_
_entity.id
_entity.type
_entity.pdbx_description
1 polymer ?
#
loop_
_entity_poly.entity_id
_entity_poly.type
_entity_poly.pdbx_seq_one_letter_code
_entity_poly.pdbx_strand_id
1 'polypeptide(L)'
;MSGKGVLAALLSSGVDAHAFDPARHDMNELKSSGFDRCFITLHGRFGEDGTVQGALELLGIPYTGSGVMASSIAIDKVMTKRVLVAEGLPTPRHVLLRRGTYSNADVLAVPAKLGLPLIVKPSREGSSIGLTKVTDSAAMIAAVAQAAVLDADILCEQFIDGDEVTCPVLGTGNDARALPVIRIVAAEGNYDYHNKYFTDTTQYLVPCGLSQDEEVVIQQLVLQTYRTLNCRGWARADVMIDKQTRKPYLLEVNTSPGMTGHSLVPMSARAVGISYEDLCIEILKTAALDYETSPQVTQGDSA
;
A
#
# COMPACT_ATOMS: atom_id res chain seq x y z
N MET A 1 -2.06 -9.66 -14.19
CA MET A 1 -0.67 -9.70 -14.69
C MET A 1 0.30 -10.14 -13.58
N SER A 2 0.24 -9.59 -12.38
CA SER A 2 1.11 -10.00 -11.24
C SER A 2 1.06 -11.50 -10.94
N GLY A 3 -0.14 -12.09 -10.80
CA GLY A 3 -0.29 -13.52 -10.49
C GLY A 3 0.37 -14.48 -11.49
N LYS A 4 0.35 -14.15 -12.79
CA LYS A 4 1.04 -14.99 -13.80
C LYS A 4 2.56 -14.98 -13.64
N GLY A 5 3.14 -13.81 -13.33
CA GLY A 5 4.58 -13.69 -13.10
C GLY A 5 5.02 -14.44 -11.85
N VAL A 6 4.29 -14.25 -10.73
CA VAL A 6 4.56 -14.95 -9.47
C VAL A 6 4.42 -16.46 -9.64
N LEU A 7 3.36 -16.95 -10.29
CA LEU A 7 3.16 -18.37 -10.56
C LEU A 7 4.34 -18.97 -11.34
N ALA A 8 4.77 -18.30 -12.41
CA ALA A 8 5.91 -18.77 -13.21
C ALA A 8 7.20 -18.81 -12.39
N ALA A 9 7.47 -17.80 -11.55
CA ALA A 9 8.64 -17.76 -10.68
C ALA A 9 8.63 -18.85 -9.61
N LEU A 10 7.49 -19.13 -9.01
CA LEU A 10 7.34 -20.21 -8.00
C LEU A 10 7.55 -21.58 -8.64
N LEU A 11 6.95 -21.83 -9.80
CA LEU A 11 7.12 -23.08 -10.54
C LEU A 11 8.58 -23.30 -10.97
N SER A 12 9.25 -22.26 -11.49
CA SER A 12 10.67 -22.35 -11.89
C SER A 12 11.61 -22.60 -10.68
N SER A 13 11.18 -22.19 -9.49
CA SER A 13 11.89 -22.42 -8.22
C SER A 13 11.55 -23.78 -7.56
N GLY A 14 10.78 -24.64 -8.24
CA GLY A 14 10.43 -25.98 -7.74
C GLY A 14 9.27 -26.01 -6.73
N VAL A 15 8.52 -24.93 -6.59
CA VAL A 15 7.31 -24.91 -5.75
C VAL A 15 6.15 -25.51 -6.53
N ASP A 16 5.40 -26.43 -5.91
CA ASP A 16 4.11 -26.90 -6.44
C ASP A 16 3.05 -25.81 -6.28
N ALA A 17 2.92 -24.95 -7.31
CA ALA A 17 2.12 -23.76 -7.27
C ALA A 17 0.97 -23.80 -8.29
N HIS A 18 -0.21 -23.37 -7.87
CA HIS A 18 -1.42 -23.34 -8.68
C HIS A 18 -2.08 -21.97 -8.65
N ALA A 19 -2.66 -21.56 -9.80
CA ALA A 19 -3.42 -20.32 -9.86
C ALA A 19 -4.81 -20.53 -9.27
N PHE A 20 -5.25 -19.59 -8.43
CA PHE A 20 -6.60 -19.54 -7.89
C PHE A 20 -7.19 -18.13 -8.10
N ASP A 21 -8.38 -18.07 -8.66
CA ASP A 21 -9.11 -16.81 -8.90
C ASP A 21 -10.42 -16.84 -8.10
N PRO A 22 -10.53 -16.06 -6.99
CA PRO A 22 -11.73 -16.08 -6.14
C PRO A 22 -12.98 -15.50 -6.83
N ALA A 23 -12.84 -14.86 -8.00
CA ALA A 23 -13.98 -14.48 -8.80
C ALA A 23 -14.61 -15.66 -9.58
N ARG A 24 -13.91 -16.79 -9.66
CA ARG A 24 -14.31 -17.97 -10.44
C ARG A 24 -14.48 -19.23 -9.59
N HIS A 25 -13.91 -19.27 -8.40
CA HIS A 25 -13.84 -20.43 -7.53
C HIS A 25 -14.33 -20.09 -6.12
N ASP A 26 -14.96 -21.05 -5.47
CA ASP A 26 -15.33 -20.90 -4.05
C ASP A 26 -14.08 -20.96 -3.17
N MET A 27 -13.97 -20.02 -2.24
CA MET A 27 -12.84 -19.99 -1.29
C MET A 27 -12.66 -21.29 -0.49
N ASN A 28 -13.72 -22.05 -0.27
CA ASN A 28 -13.65 -23.36 0.40
C ASN A 28 -12.87 -24.41 -0.42
N GLU A 29 -12.75 -24.23 -1.74
CA GLU A 29 -11.93 -25.10 -2.59
C GLU A 29 -10.45 -25.05 -2.19
N LEU A 30 -9.95 -23.92 -1.68
CA LEU A 30 -8.57 -23.82 -1.18
C LEU A 30 -8.32 -24.82 -0.05
N LYS A 31 -9.26 -24.95 0.88
CA LYS A 31 -9.14 -25.89 2.01
C LYS A 31 -9.24 -27.33 1.55
N SER A 32 -10.21 -27.65 0.71
CA SER A 32 -10.41 -29.01 0.19
C SER A 32 -9.29 -29.48 -0.75
N SER A 33 -8.59 -28.55 -1.40
CA SER A 33 -7.45 -28.85 -2.27
C SER A 33 -6.12 -29.07 -1.52
N GLY A 34 -6.09 -28.80 -0.20
CA GLY A 34 -4.94 -29.11 0.66
C GLY A 34 -3.74 -28.19 0.45
N PHE A 35 -3.95 -26.93 0.08
CA PHE A 35 -2.85 -25.96 -0.05
C PHE A 35 -2.27 -25.59 1.32
N ASP A 36 -0.95 -25.56 1.42
CA ASP A 36 -0.22 -25.18 2.63
C ASP A 36 -0.27 -23.68 2.89
N ARG A 37 -0.32 -22.87 1.83
CA ARG A 37 -0.30 -21.40 1.92
C ARG A 37 -0.75 -20.72 0.62
N CYS A 38 -1.15 -19.47 0.74
CA CYS A 38 -1.54 -18.64 -0.39
C CYS A 38 -0.56 -17.49 -0.62
N PHE A 39 -0.14 -17.27 -1.86
CA PHE A 39 0.52 -16.04 -2.28
C PHE A 39 -0.54 -15.07 -2.82
N ILE A 40 -0.82 -13.99 -2.08
CA ILE A 40 -1.82 -12.98 -2.49
C ILE A 40 -1.21 -12.06 -3.55
N THR A 41 -1.86 -11.99 -4.72
CA THR A 41 -1.52 -11.07 -5.83
C THR A 41 -2.74 -10.26 -6.27
N LEU A 42 -3.75 -10.18 -5.41
CA LEU A 42 -4.93 -9.36 -5.61
C LEU A 42 -4.63 -7.92 -5.20
N HIS A 43 -5.23 -6.97 -5.92
CA HIS A 43 -5.03 -5.54 -5.69
C HIS A 43 -6.37 -4.84 -5.45
N GLY A 44 -6.36 -3.72 -4.71
CA GLY A 44 -7.54 -2.93 -4.41
C GLY A 44 -8.52 -3.64 -3.48
N ARG A 45 -9.81 -3.33 -3.67
CA ARG A 45 -10.89 -3.91 -2.85
C ARG A 45 -10.90 -5.43 -2.94
N PHE A 46 -11.22 -6.08 -1.84
CA PHE A 46 -11.17 -7.52 -1.59
C PHE A 46 -9.76 -8.12 -1.54
N GLY A 47 -8.75 -7.51 -2.19
CA GLY A 47 -7.39 -8.04 -2.25
C GLY A 47 -6.47 -7.50 -1.17
N GLU A 48 -6.56 -6.21 -0.86
CA GLU A 48 -5.66 -5.53 0.09
C GLU A 48 -6.39 -4.73 1.18
N ASP A 49 -7.68 -5.02 1.41
CA ASP A 49 -8.54 -4.37 2.40
C ASP A 49 -8.84 -5.23 3.65
N GLY A 50 -8.22 -6.40 3.77
CA GLY A 50 -8.46 -7.34 4.86
C GLY A 50 -9.52 -8.40 4.55
N THR A 51 -10.27 -8.27 3.43
CA THR A 51 -11.38 -9.19 3.13
C THR A 51 -10.89 -10.59 2.79
N VAL A 52 -9.98 -10.74 1.82
CA VAL A 52 -9.40 -12.05 1.46
C VAL A 52 -8.56 -12.60 2.61
N GLN A 53 -7.83 -11.73 3.34
CA GLN A 53 -7.07 -12.10 4.52
C GLN A 53 -7.97 -12.72 5.59
N GLY A 54 -9.11 -12.08 5.89
CA GLY A 54 -10.09 -12.62 6.84
C GLY A 54 -10.70 -13.95 6.41
N ALA A 55 -10.95 -14.16 5.13
CA ALA A 55 -11.40 -15.45 4.61
C ALA A 55 -10.32 -16.54 4.81
N LEU A 56 -9.05 -16.23 4.54
CA LEU A 56 -7.93 -17.16 4.73
C LEU A 56 -7.69 -17.48 6.23
N GLU A 57 -7.87 -16.50 7.13
CA GLU A 57 -7.84 -16.73 8.58
C GLU A 57 -8.89 -17.75 9.00
N LEU A 58 -10.15 -17.59 8.55
CA LEU A 58 -11.24 -18.52 8.87
C LEU A 58 -11.00 -19.92 8.29
N LEU A 59 -10.35 -20.03 7.14
CA LEU A 59 -9.98 -21.29 6.51
C LEU A 59 -8.76 -21.93 7.19
N GLY A 60 -7.99 -21.17 7.96
CA GLY A 60 -6.74 -21.62 8.59
C GLY A 60 -5.59 -21.79 7.59
N ILE A 61 -5.59 -21.02 6.49
CA ILE A 61 -4.59 -21.13 5.43
C ILE A 61 -3.63 -19.93 5.53
N PRO A 62 -2.35 -20.14 5.87
CA PRO A 62 -1.33 -19.09 5.89
C PRO A 62 -1.24 -18.35 4.56
N TYR A 63 -0.99 -17.03 4.60
CA TYR A 63 -0.93 -16.20 3.40
C TYR A 63 0.19 -15.17 3.49
N THR A 64 0.66 -14.71 2.31
CA THR A 64 1.69 -13.69 2.19
C THR A 64 1.13 -12.30 2.39
N GLY A 65 1.95 -11.41 2.93
CA GLY A 65 1.60 -10.00 3.14
C GLY A 65 0.96 -9.74 4.49
N SER A 66 0.47 -8.54 4.66
CA SER A 66 -0.08 -8.04 5.92
C SER A 66 -1.39 -8.72 6.29
N GLY A 67 -1.65 -8.83 7.60
CA GLY A 67 -2.87 -9.41 8.14
C GLY A 67 -4.10 -8.54 7.98
N VAL A 68 -5.22 -8.98 8.54
CA VAL A 68 -6.55 -8.34 8.38
C VAL A 68 -6.53 -6.89 8.81
N MET A 69 -6.09 -6.60 10.03
CA MET A 69 -6.12 -5.25 10.60
C MET A 69 -5.19 -4.31 9.83
N ALA A 70 -3.96 -4.73 9.58
CA ALA A 70 -2.96 -3.91 8.88
C ALA A 70 -3.42 -3.58 7.45
N SER A 71 -3.96 -4.55 6.71
CA SER A 71 -4.50 -4.35 5.36
C SER A 71 -5.69 -3.38 5.38
N SER A 72 -6.63 -3.54 6.31
CA SER A 72 -7.80 -2.68 6.42
C SER A 72 -7.44 -1.23 6.79
N ILE A 73 -6.42 -1.02 7.63
CA ILE A 73 -5.94 0.33 7.97
C ILE A 73 -5.18 0.92 6.78
N ALA A 74 -4.29 0.15 6.15
CA ALA A 74 -3.40 0.65 5.10
C ALA A 74 -4.16 1.13 3.85
N ILE A 75 -5.22 0.43 3.43
CA ILE A 75 -6.03 0.84 2.27
C ILE A 75 -6.82 2.12 2.54
N ASP A 76 -7.22 2.37 3.79
CA ASP A 76 -7.93 3.59 4.20
C ASP A 76 -6.92 4.68 4.60
N LYS A 77 -6.67 5.61 3.64
CA LYS A 77 -5.72 6.70 3.83
C LYS A 77 -6.03 7.57 5.05
N VAL A 78 -7.32 7.72 5.40
CA VAL A 78 -7.72 8.49 6.58
C VAL A 78 -7.35 7.76 7.86
N MET A 79 -7.59 6.44 7.92
CA MET A 79 -7.21 5.64 9.08
C MET A 79 -5.70 5.54 9.23
N THR A 80 -4.98 5.31 8.13
CA THR A 80 -3.51 5.35 8.10
C THR A 80 -2.99 6.67 8.67
N LYS A 81 -3.48 7.81 8.18
CA LYS A 81 -3.04 9.13 8.66
C LYS A 81 -3.36 9.37 10.15
N ARG A 82 -4.50 8.88 10.64
CA ARG A 82 -4.84 8.98 12.07
C ARG A 82 -3.82 8.23 12.93
N VAL A 83 -3.45 7.02 12.53
CA VAL A 83 -2.42 6.24 13.22
C VAL A 83 -1.08 6.96 13.16
N LEU A 84 -0.66 7.42 11.99
CA LEU A 84 0.60 8.15 11.82
C LEU A 84 0.67 9.41 12.69
N VAL A 85 -0.39 10.21 12.73
CA VAL A 85 -0.46 11.43 13.56
C VAL A 85 -0.40 11.08 15.05
N ALA A 86 -1.09 10.03 15.49
CA ALA A 86 -1.05 9.57 16.88
C ALA A 86 0.35 9.14 17.33
N GLU A 87 1.10 8.53 16.41
CA GLU A 87 2.49 8.07 16.64
C GLU A 87 3.56 9.14 16.31
N GLY A 88 3.14 10.36 15.97
CA GLY A 88 4.06 11.46 15.66
C GLY A 88 4.83 11.29 14.35
N LEU A 89 4.38 10.40 13.45
CA LEU A 89 5.01 10.16 12.16
C LEU A 89 4.57 11.23 11.13
N PRO A 90 5.49 11.76 10.31
CA PRO A 90 5.19 12.84 9.40
C PRO A 90 4.31 12.37 8.24
N THR A 91 3.15 13.00 8.11
CA THR A 91 2.22 12.87 6.99
C THR A 91 1.65 14.25 6.66
N PRO A 92 1.23 14.57 5.42
CA PRO A 92 0.65 15.87 5.10
C PRO A 92 -0.56 16.18 5.99
N ARG A 93 -0.70 17.45 6.40
CA ARG A 93 -1.91 17.91 7.12
C ARG A 93 -3.15 17.62 6.28
N HIS A 94 -4.24 17.24 6.92
CA HIS A 94 -5.42 16.81 6.20
C HIS A 94 -6.72 17.18 6.89
N VAL A 95 -7.79 17.21 6.11
CA VAL A 95 -9.19 17.38 6.52
C VAL A 95 -10.00 16.24 5.90
N LEU A 96 -10.81 15.57 6.70
CA LEU A 96 -11.77 14.57 6.24
C LEU A 96 -13.12 15.22 6.00
N LEU A 97 -13.69 15.01 4.83
CA LEU A 97 -15.07 15.32 4.49
C LEU A 97 -15.84 14.01 4.27
N ARG A 98 -16.73 13.67 5.19
CA ARG A 98 -17.53 12.43 5.09
C ARG A 98 -18.88 12.75 4.44
N ARG A 99 -19.28 11.99 3.42
CA ARG A 99 -20.55 12.17 2.71
C ARG A 99 -21.72 12.25 3.68
N GLY A 100 -22.57 13.28 3.50
CA GLY A 100 -23.75 13.52 4.34
C GLY A 100 -23.47 14.23 5.66
N THR A 101 -22.20 14.55 5.98
CA THR A 101 -21.84 15.25 7.23
C THR A 101 -21.19 16.62 7.01
N TYR A 102 -21.04 17.08 5.77
CA TYR A 102 -20.48 18.39 5.43
C TYR A 102 -21.40 19.19 4.52
N SER A 103 -21.33 20.50 4.62
CA SER A 103 -21.98 21.49 3.75
C SER A 103 -20.99 22.08 2.74
N ASN A 104 -21.49 22.82 1.75
CA ASN A 104 -20.63 23.58 0.84
C ASN A 104 -19.76 24.61 1.59
N ALA A 105 -20.24 25.17 2.70
CA ALA A 105 -19.45 26.08 3.52
C ALA A 105 -18.25 25.37 4.16
N ASP A 106 -18.42 24.13 4.61
CA ASP A 106 -17.31 23.30 5.14
C ASP A 106 -16.28 23.00 4.06
N VAL A 107 -16.72 22.68 2.84
CA VAL A 107 -15.83 22.46 1.68
C VAL A 107 -15.00 23.71 1.37
N LEU A 108 -15.65 24.88 1.32
CA LEU A 108 -14.99 26.15 1.01
C LEU A 108 -14.08 26.64 2.15
N ALA A 109 -14.23 26.12 3.36
CA ALA A 109 -13.35 26.43 4.49
C ALA A 109 -12.04 25.61 4.50
N VAL A 110 -11.92 24.52 3.70
CA VAL A 110 -10.74 23.65 3.67
C VAL A 110 -9.47 24.41 3.27
N PRO A 111 -9.45 25.27 2.22
CA PRO A 111 -8.25 26.02 1.85
C PRO A 111 -7.70 26.93 2.97
N ALA A 112 -8.56 27.48 3.82
CA ALA A 112 -8.11 28.27 4.97
C ALA A 112 -7.36 27.44 6.03
N LYS A 113 -7.64 26.12 6.11
CA LYS A 113 -6.99 25.20 7.05
C LYS A 113 -5.70 24.61 6.50
N LEU A 114 -5.68 24.29 5.21
CA LEU A 114 -4.57 23.53 4.59
C LEU A 114 -3.62 24.39 3.74
N GLY A 115 -4.10 25.53 3.25
CA GLY A 115 -3.43 26.33 2.21
C GLY A 115 -3.77 25.82 0.79
N LEU A 116 -3.32 26.58 -0.20
CA LEU A 116 -3.37 26.19 -1.61
C LEU A 116 -1.92 26.17 -2.17
N PRO A 117 -1.63 25.26 -3.10
CA PRO A 117 -2.48 24.20 -3.60
C PRO A 117 -2.73 23.10 -2.56
N LEU A 118 -3.80 22.32 -2.75
CA LEU A 118 -4.10 21.14 -1.95
C LEU A 118 -4.57 19.99 -2.83
N ILE A 119 -4.58 18.76 -2.28
CA ILE A 119 -5.05 17.55 -2.96
C ILE A 119 -6.41 17.15 -2.40
N VAL A 120 -7.35 16.84 -3.29
CA VAL A 120 -8.64 16.20 -2.96
C VAL A 120 -8.66 14.83 -3.59
N LYS A 121 -8.95 13.78 -2.81
CA LYS A 121 -8.97 12.38 -3.29
C LYS A 121 -9.92 11.52 -2.46
N PRO A 122 -10.46 10.41 -3.02
CA PRO A 122 -11.15 9.39 -2.24
C PRO A 122 -10.19 8.70 -1.27
N SER A 123 -10.69 8.24 -0.12
CA SER A 123 -9.85 7.64 0.93
C SER A 123 -9.32 6.26 0.55
N ARG A 124 -10.14 5.42 -0.12
CA ARG A 124 -9.88 3.99 -0.33
C ARG A 124 -9.63 3.60 -1.80
N GLU A 125 -9.39 4.58 -2.67
CA GLU A 125 -9.02 4.30 -4.05
C GLU A 125 -7.50 4.34 -4.24
N GLY A 126 -7.00 3.42 -5.06
CA GLY A 126 -5.60 3.34 -5.46
C GLY A 126 -5.30 4.11 -6.74
N SER A 127 -4.04 4.07 -7.16
CA SER A 127 -3.61 4.49 -8.51
C SER A 127 -3.98 5.92 -8.91
N SER A 128 -4.06 6.85 -7.94
CA SER A 128 -4.46 8.26 -8.18
C SER A 128 -5.86 8.44 -8.78
N ILE A 129 -6.73 7.41 -8.73
CA ILE A 129 -8.10 7.52 -9.24
C ILE A 129 -8.88 8.54 -8.40
N GLY A 130 -9.49 9.53 -9.06
CA GLY A 130 -10.26 10.58 -8.39
C GLY A 130 -9.43 11.61 -7.64
N LEU A 131 -8.11 11.65 -7.81
CA LEU A 131 -7.23 12.67 -7.27
C LEU A 131 -7.34 13.96 -8.08
N THR A 132 -7.54 15.08 -7.39
CA THR A 132 -7.57 16.42 -7.98
C THR A 132 -6.64 17.35 -7.21
N LYS A 133 -5.70 18.00 -7.89
CA LYS A 133 -4.91 19.12 -7.36
C LYS A 133 -5.71 20.41 -7.50
N VAL A 134 -6.08 21.00 -6.37
CA VAL A 134 -6.84 22.24 -6.31
C VAL A 134 -5.91 23.42 -6.07
N THR A 135 -5.87 24.35 -7.03
CA THR A 135 -5.05 25.57 -6.97
C THR A 135 -5.86 26.82 -6.70
N ASP A 136 -7.19 26.75 -6.84
CA ASP A 136 -8.14 27.83 -6.58
C ASP A 136 -9.31 27.32 -5.74
N SER A 137 -9.70 28.08 -4.74
CA SER A 137 -10.85 27.77 -3.85
C SER A 137 -12.17 27.57 -4.61
N ALA A 138 -12.38 28.21 -5.74
CA ALA A 138 -13.57 28.05 -6.57
C ALA A 138 -13.71 26.59 -7.11
N ALA A 139 -12.60 25.88 -7.30
CA ALA A 139 -12.60 24.49 -7.79
C ALA A 139 -12.93 23.45 -6.70
N MET A 140 -12.95 23.82 -5.42
CA MET A 140 -13.13 22.89 -4.30
C MET A 140 -14.40 22.05 -4.38
N ILE A 141 -15.55 22.68 -4.67
CA ILE A 141 -16.84 21.98 -4.71
C ILE A 141 -16.84 20.91 -5.79
N ALA A 142 -16.30 21.23 -6.99
CA ALA A 142 -16.22 20.29 -8.11
C ALA A 142 -15.26 19.13 -7.79
N ALA A 143 -14.10 19.42 -7.21
CA ALA A 143 -13.12 18.40 -6.83
C ALA A 143 -13.68 17.43 -5.77
N VAL A 144 -14.35 17.94 -4.74
CA VAL A 144 -15.01 17.14 -3.71
C VAL A 144 -16.15 16.30 -4.30
N ALA A 145 -16.95 16.86 -5.20
CA ALA A 145 -18.04 16.14 -5.87
C ALA A 145 -17.51 14.98 -6.72
N GLN A 146 -16.41 15.16 -7.45
CA GLN A 146 -15.77 14.09 -8.22
C GLN A 146 -15.24 12.94 -7.31
N ALA A 147 -14.53 13.27 -6.23
CA ALA A 147 -14.05 12.26 -5.29
C ALA A 147 -15.21 11.53 -4.58
N ALA A 148 -16.33 12.22 -4.30
CA ALA A 148 -17.50 11.67 -3.64
C ALA A 148 -18.30 10.66 -4.48
N VAL A 149 -18.07 10.60 -5.79
CA VAL A 149 -18.61 9.52 -6.64
C VAL A 149 -17.97 8.17 -6.30
N LEU A 150 -16.69 8.19 -5.95
CA LEU A 150 -15.87 6.99 -5.77
C LEU A 150 -15.86 6.49 -4.32
N ASP A 151 -15.87 7.39 -3.34
CA ASP A 151 -15.86 7.03 -1.92
C ASP A 151 -16.80 7.95 -1.10
N ALA A 152 -17.23 7.45 0.05
CA ALA A 152 -17.99 8.24 1.03
C ALA A 152 -17.07 9.16 1.86
N ASP A 153 -15.82 8.78 2.04
CA ASP A 153 -14.81 9.53 2.78
C ASP A 153 -13.86 10.22 1.79
N ILE A 154 -13.89 11.56 1.77
CA ILE A 154 -13.06 12.39 0.91
C ILE A 154 -11.93 12.97 1.74
N LEU A 155 -10.70 12.68 1.35
CA LEU A 155 -9.50 13.21 1.95
C LEU A 155 -9.06 14.48 1.21
N CYS A 156 -9.02 15.59 1.93
CA CYS A 156 -8.35 16.82 1.49
C CYS A 156 -7.02 16.90 2.22
N GLU A 157 -5.90 17.04 1.51
CA GLU A 157 -4.58 17.11 2.14
C GLU A 157 -3.71 18.22 1.57
N GLN A 158 -2.81 18.74 2.41
CA GLN A 158 -1.81 19.72 2.01
C GLN A 158 -0.98 19.14 0.86
N PHE A 159 -0.84 19.91 -0.21
CA PHE A 159 0.08 19.57 -1.29
C PHE A 159 1.52 19.75 -0.81
N ILE A 160 2.33 18.72 -0.97
CA ILE A 160 3.77 18.77 -0.73
C ILE A 160 4.46 18.94 -2.08
N ASP A 161 5.10 20.09 -2.28
CA ASP A 161 5.85 20.39 -3.50
C ASP A 161 7.27 19.82 -3.38
N GLY A 162 7.58 18.79 -4.15
CA GLY A 162 8.88 18.15 -4.05
C GLY A 162 8.99 16.82 -4.80
N ASP A 163 9.89 15.97 -4.33
CA ASP A 163 10.19 14.69 -4.95
C ASP A 163 9.27 13.59 -4.44
N GLU A 164 8.67 12.84 -5.35
CA GLU A 164 7.96 11.61 -5.00
C GLU A 164 8.93 10.42 -5.00
N VAL A 165 8.94 9.69 -3.91
CA VAL A 165 9.74 8.47 -3.76
C VAL A 165 8.89 7.34 -3.19
N THR A 166 9.32 6.13 -3.44
CA THR A 166 8.69 4.94 -2.86
C THR A 166 9.75 4.02 -2.30
N CYS A 167 9.43 3.36 -1.19
CA CYS A 167 10.35 2.47 -0.52
C CYS A 167 9.65 1.14 -0.20
N PRO A 168 10.07 0.03 -0.81
CA PRO A 168 9.60 -1.30 -0.44
C PRO A 168 10.20 -1.79 0.87
N VAL A 169 9.45 -2.65 1.57
CA VAL A 169 9.87 -3.35 2.79
C VAL A 169 9.65 -4.84 2.60
N LEU A 170 10.60 -5.65 3.06
CA LEU A 170 10.51 -7.11 3.13
C LEU A 170 10.74 -7.58 4.57
N GLY A 171 10.08 -8.67 4.96
CA GLY A 171 10.23 -9.33 6.25
C GLY A 171 9.16 -8.93 7.27
N THR A 172 9.31 -9.40 8.51
CA THR A 172 8.30 -9.26 9.58
C THR A 172 8.97 -8.84 10.89
N GLY A 173 8.34 -7.96 11.64
CA GLY A 173 8.82 -7.56 12.97
C GLY A 173 10.23 -6.97 12.94
N ASN A 174 11.16 -7.59 13.68
CA ASN A 174 12.56 -7.14 13.75
C ASN A 174 13.37 -7.48 12.50
N ASP A 175 12.97 -8.51 11.75
CA ASP A 175 13.64 -8.92 10.51
C ASP A 175 13.18 -8.10 9.30
N ALA A 176 12.20 -7.20 9.49
CA ALA A 176 11.76 -6.30 8.44
C ALA A 176 12.89 -5.33 8.04
N ARG A 177 13.16 -5.27 6.74
CA ARG A 177 14.17 -4.39 6.16
C ARG A 177 13.60 -3.57 5.02
N ALA A 178 14.01 -2.33 4.91
CA ALA A 178 13.73 -1.47 3.77
C ALA A 178 14.67 -1.84 2.61
N LEU A 179 14.13 -1.86 1.40
CA LEU A 179 14.90 -1.97 0.17
C LEU A 179 15.33 -0.57 -0.31
N PRO A 180 16.17 -0.45 -1.34
CA PRO A 180 16.54 0.83 -1.94
C PRO A 180 15.32 1.68 -2.32
N VAL A 181 15.42 2.97 -2.03
CA VAL A 181 14.39 3.95 -2.40
C VAL A 181 14.38 4.14 -3.92
N ILE A 182 13.19 4.23 -4.48
CA ILE A 182 12.97 4.55 -5.89
C ILE A 182 12.42 5.96 -5.99
N ARG A 183 13.01 6.81 -6.81
CA ARG A 183 12.45 8.11 -7.15
C ARG A 183 11.54 7.98 -8.37
N ILE A 184 10.36 8.58 -8.27
CA ILE A 184 9.35 8.61 -9.31
C ILE A 184 9.39 9.99 -9.96
N VAL A 185 9.75 10.04 -11.24
CA VAL A 185 9.82 11.29 -12.03
C VAL A 185 8.71 11.25 -13.06
N ALA A 186 7.63 11.98 -12.77
CA ALA A 186 6.54 12.14 -13.72
C ALA A 186 6.91 13.17 -14.79
N ALA A 187 6.48 12.94 -16.03
CA ALA A 187 6.57 13.97 -17.07
C ALA A 187 5.75 15.19 -16.66
N GLU A 188 6.29 16.38 -16.89
CA GLU A 188 5.63 17.68 -16.68
C GLU A 188 5.19 17.97 -15.24
N GLY A 189 5.70 17.27 -14.23
CA GLY A 189 5.41 17.55 -12.81
C GLY A 189 3.98 17.20 -12.36
N ASN A 190 3.19 16.55 -13.20
CA ASN A 190 1.84 16.08 -12.89
C ASN A 190 1.81 14.55 -12.84
N TYR A 191 1.87 14.00 -11.62
CA TYR A 191 1.68 12.59 -11.37
C TYR A 191 0.18 12.33 -11.16
N ASP A 192 -0.55 12.19 -12.25
CA ASP A 192 -1.95 11.77 -12.26
C ASP A 192 -2.10 10.33 -12.79
N TYR A 193 -3.34 9.79 -12.72
CA TYR A 193 -3.65 8.45 -13.20
C TYR A 193 -3.26 8.24 -14.67
N HIS A 194 -3.45 9.25 -15.52
CA HIS A 194 -3.16 9.17 -16.95
C HIS A 194 -1.65 9.06 -17.20
N ASN A 195 -0.84 9.85 -16.48
CA ASN A 195 0.62 9.81 -16.59
C ASN A 195 1.22 8.53 -16.00
N LYS A 196 0.58 7.94 -14.98
CA LYS A 196 1.03 6.70 -14.33
C LYS A 196 0.87 5.45 -15.21
N TYR A 197 -0.16 5.39 -16.05
CA TYR A 197 -0.54 4.16 -16.76
C TYR A 197 -0.60 4.29 -18.30
N PHE A 198 -0.70 5.49 -18.84
CA PHE A 198 -0.94 5.71 -20.26
C PHE A 198 0.15 6.53 -20.97
N THR A 199 1.15 7.03 -20.24
CA THR A 199 2.29 7.69 -20.85
C THR A 199 3.57 6.94 -20.48
N ASP A 200 4.38 6.58 -21.49
CA ASP A 200 5.72 5.98 -21.33
C ASP A 200 6.76 6.98 -20.76
N THR A 201 6.29 8.07 -20.15
CA THR A 201 7.14 9.21 -19.77
C THR A 201 7.49 9.24 -18.28
N THR A 202 6.84 8.41 -17.43
CA THR A 202 7.23 8.28 -16.03
C THR A 202 8.52 7.49 -15.90
N GLN A 203 9.54 8.08 -15.29
CA GLN A 203 10.82 7.43 -15.02
C GLN A 203 10.88 6.96 -13.57
N TYR A 204 11.46 5.79 -13.36
CA TYR A 204 11.73 5.20 -12.06
C TYR A 204 13.23 5.06 -11.87
N LEU A 205 13.80 5.83 -10.95
CA LEU A 205 15.24 5.90 -10.76
C LEU A 205 15.68 5.09 -9.55
N VAL A 206 16.56 4.12 -9.78
CA VAL A 206 17.30 3.36 -8.77
C VAL A 206 18.76 3.26 -9.28
N PRO A 207 19.72 3.88 -8.60
CA PRO A 207 19.64 4.71 -7.39
C PRO A 207 18.74 5.94 -7.54
N CYS A 208 18.09 6.35 -6.45
CA CYS A 208 17.08 7.42 -6.44
C CYS A 208 17.65 8.84 -6.62
N GLY A 209 18.97 9.00 -6.58
CA GLY A 209 19.65 10.28 -6.72
C GLY A 209 19.58 11.19 -5.48
N LEU A 210 19.10 10.69 -4.35
CA LEU A 210 19.19 11.34 -3.04
C LEU A 210 20.57 11.08 -2.41
N SER A 211 20.94 11.88 -1.41
CA SER A 211 22.09 11.57 -0.58
C SER A 211 21.83 10.30 0.25
N GLN A 212 22.89 9.63 0.66
CA GLN A 212 22.79 8.43 1.50
C GLN A 212 22.05 8.70 2.82
N ASP A 213 22.28 9.86 3.42
CA ASP A 213 21.62 10.25 4.67
C ASP A 213 20.12 10.46 4.47
N GLU A 214 19.70 11.09 3.37
CA GLU A 214 18.28 11.26 3.05
C GLU A 214 17.61 9.91 2.80
N GLU A 215 18.27 9.01 2.07
CA GLU A 215 17.74 7.67 1.80
C GLU A 215 17.56 6.89 3.11
N VAL A 216 18.53 6.93 4.02
CA VAL A 216 18.45 6.29 5.34
C VAL A 216 17.28 6.86 6.16
N VAL A 217 17.08 8.18 6.17
CA VAL A 217 15.95 8.81 6.87
C VAL A 217 14.61 8.31 6.33
N ILE A 218 14.48 8.19 5.00
CA ILE A 218 13.26 7.67 4.38
C ILE A 218 13.05 6.19 4.73
N GLN A 219 14.09 5.37 4.64
CA GLN A 219 14.03 3.95 4.99
C GLN A 219 13.62 3.74 6.45
N GLN A 220 14.17 4.54 7.37
CA GLN A 220 13.80 4.49 8.79
C GLN A 220 12.34 4.89 9.02
N LEU A 221 11.88 5.99 8.39
CA LEU A 221 10.48 6.41 8.45
C LEU A 221 9.53 5.33 7.95
N VAL A 222 9.85 4.71 6.82
CA VAL A 222 9.06 3.65 6.21
C VAL A 222 9.02 2.40 7.08
N LEU A 223 10.16 1.97 7.63
CA LEU A 223 10.24 0.83 8.56
C LEU A 223 9.44 1.09 9.85
N GLN A 224 9.55 2.29 10.41
CA GLN A 224 8.75 2.66 11.59
C GLN A 224 7.26 2.62 11.26
N THR A 225 6.85 3.20 10.14
CA THR A 225 5.46 3.16 9.66
C THR A 225 4.96 1.73 9.47
N TYR A 226 5.75 0.89 8.81
CA TYR A 226 5.45 -0.52 8.56
C TYR A 226 5.17 -1.28 9.87
N ARG A 227 6.01 -1.06 10.88
CA ARG A 227 5.85 -1.66 12.22
C ARG A 227 4.65 -1.08 12.97
N THR A 228 4.47 0.23 12.92
CA THR A 228 3.33 0.93 13.56
C THR A 228 1.98 0.44 13.03
N LEU A 229 1.88 0.19 11.73
CA LEU A 229 0.68 -0.37 11.11
C LEU A 229 0.55 -1.89 11.28
N ASN A 230 1.51 -2.53 11.97
CA ASN A 230 1.56 -3.99 12.14
C ASN A 230 1.60 -4.74 10.80
N CYS A 231 2.27 -4.19 9.80
CA CYS A 231 2.48 -4.85 8.53
C CYS A 231 3.46 -6.03 8.67
N ARG A 232 3.33 -7.04 7.79
CA ARG A 232 4.22 -8.19 7.74
C ARG A 232 4.45 -8.67 6.30
N GLY A 233 5.51 -9.47 6.12
CA GLY A 233 5.86 -10.10 4.87
C GLY A 233 6.47 -9.12 3.88
N TRP A 234 5.67 -8.25 3.33
CA TRP A 234 6.12 -7.23 2.38
C TRP A 234 5.09 -6.10 2.23
N ALA A 235 5.57 -4.93 1.86
CA ALA A 235 4.73 -3.78 1.51
C ALA A 235 5.55 -2.76 0.73
N ARG A 236 4.90 -1.67 0.29
CA ARG A 236 5.56 -0.51 -0.31
C ARG A 236 4.93 0.77 0.25
N ALA A 237 5.75 1.68 0.71
CA ALA A 237 5.30 2.98 1.19
C ALA A 237 5.67 4.10 0.22
N ASP A 238 4.74 5.01 -0.04
CA ASP A 238 4.90 6.14 -0.93
C ASP A 238 5.09 7.42 -0.09
N VAL A 239 6.12 8.22 -0.42
CA VAL A 239 6.61 9.35 0.38
C VAL A 239 6.85 10.56 -0.51
N MET A 240 6.42 11.74 -0.07
CA MET A 240 6.82 13.03 -0.67
C MET A 240 7.95 13.65 0.14
N ILE A 241 8.96 14.18 -0.52
CA ILE A 241 10.05 14.93 0.10
C ILE A 241 9.87 16.40 -0.27
N ASP A 242 9.58 17.24 0.72
CA ASP A 242 9.42 18.67 0.51
C ASP A 242 10.71 19.28 -0.06
N LYS A 243 10.60 20.00 -1.16
CA LYS A 243 11.77 20.51 -1.90
C LYS A 243 12.58 21.55 -1.14
N GLN A 244 11.96 22.30 -0.22
CA GLN A 244 12.60 23.38 0.53
C GLN A 244 13.21 22.86 1.84
N THR A 245 12.44 22.10 2.60
CA THR A 245 12.84 21.63 3.93
C THR A 245 13.52 20.26 3.91
N ARG A 246 13.44 19.55 2.78
CA ARG A 246 13.87 18.14 2.61
C ARG A 246 13.20 17.16 3.56
N LYS A 247 12.13 17.59 4.22
CA LYS A 247 11.39 16.75 5.16
C LYS A 247 10.55 15.72 4.40
N PRO A 248 10.64 14.41 4.72
CA PRO A 248 9.78 13.39 4.15
C PRO A 248 8.39 13.39 4.79
N TYR A 249 7.37 13.12 3.99
CA TYR A 249 5.97 12.97 4.41
C TYR A 249 5.39 11.70 3.82
N LEU A 250 4.94 10.79 4.67
CA LEU A 250 4.31 9.56 4.25
C LEU A 250 2.92 9.82 3.65
N LEU A 251 2.67 9.28 2.47
CA LEU A 251 1.38 9.39 1.77
C LEU A 251 0.47 8.20 2.05
N GLU A 252 0.96 7.00 1.80
CA GLU A 252 0.22 5.74 1.91
C GLU A 252 1.15 4.54 2.03
N VAL A 253 0.58 3.40 2.46
CA VAL A 253 1.25 2.09 2.47
C VAL A 253 0.41 1.11 1.66
N ASN A 254 1.04 0.45 0.69
CA ASN A 254 0.43 -0.58 -0.15
C ASN A 254 0.85 -1.96 0.38
N THR A 255 -0.10 -2.74 0.90
CA THR A 255 0.16 -4.06 1.53
C THR A 255 0.16 -5.23 0.55
N SER A 256 -0.31 -5.01 -0.68
CA SER A 256 -0.19 -5.96 -1.79
C SER A 256 0.26 -5.22 -3.06
N PRO A 257 1.49 -4.67 -3.09
CA PRO A 257 1.96 -3.89 -4.22
C PRO A 257 2.13 -4.74 -5.48
N GLY A 258 2.17 -4.10 -6.65
CA GLY A 258 2.32 -4.80 -7.93
C GLY A 258 3.56 -5.71 -7.98
N MET A 259 3.41 -6.89 -8.59
CA MET A 259 4.44 -7.92 -8.75
C MET A 259 4.59 -8.34 -10.22
N THR A 260 4.61 -7.40 -11.14
CA THR A 260 5.09 -7.65 -12.50
C THR A 260 6.60 -7.42 -12.57
N GLY A 261 7.27 -7.91 -13.59
CA GLY A 261 8.72 -7.69 -13.78
C GLY A 261 9.15 -6.21 -13.85
N HIS A 262 8.20 -5.29 -14.09
CA HIS A 262 8.41 -3.84 -14.14
C HIS A 262 7.86 -3.12 -12.89
N SER A 263 7.30 -3.83 -11.93
CA SER A 263 6.78 -3.25 -10.69
C SER A 263 7.92 -2.78 -9.77
N LEU A 264 7.61 -1.82 -8.91
CA LEU A 264 8.60 -1.09 -8.10
C LEU A 264 9.29 -1.98 -7.05
N VAL A 265 8.55 -2.92 -6.44
CA VAL A 265 9.16 -3.87 -5.47
C VAL A 265 10.20 -4.77 -6.14
N PRO A 266 9.91 -5.48 -7.25
CA PRO A 266 10.93 -6.23 -8.01
C PRO A 266 12.08 -5.36 -8.53
N MET A 267 11.81 -4.10 -8.90
CA MET A 267 12.85 -3.17 -9.36
C MET A 267 13.84 -2.85 -8.23
N SER A 268 13.34 -2.50 -7.05
CA SER A 268 14.16 -2.21 -5.88
C SER A 268 14.94 -3.45 -5.40
N ALA A 269 14.31 -4.63 -5.37
CA ALA A 269 14.95 -5.89 -5.02
C ALA A 269 16.12 -6.22 -5.95
N ARG A 270 15.94 -6.05 -7.26
CA ARG A 270 16.99 -6.28 -8.27
C ARG A 270 18.18 -5.35 -8.07
N ALA A 271 17.98 -4.11 -7.62
CA ALA A 271 19.07 -3.17 -7.36
C ALA A 271 20.03 -3.64 -6.25
N VAL A 272 19.60 -4.55 -5.38
CA VAL A 272 20.42 -5.19 -4.33
C VAL A 272 20.71 -6.67 -4.63
N GLY A 273 20.57 -7.10 -5.90
CA GLY A 273 20.96 -8.44 -6.34
C GLY A 273 19.94 -9.54 -6.04
N ILE A 274 18.73 -9.21 -5.60
CA ILE A 274 17.65 -10.20 -5.39
C ILE A 274 16.93 -10.43 -6.73
N SER A 275 16.98 -11.66 -7.25
CA SER A 275 16.24 -12.04 -8.45
C SER A 275 14.72 -11.98 -8.23
N TYR A 276 13.95 -11.98 -9.31
CA TYR A 276 12.49 -12.01 -9.19
C TYR A 276 12.00 -13.31 -8.54
N GLU A 277 12.62 -14.41 -8.87
CA GLU A 277 12.37 -15.73 -8.31
C GLU A 277 12.69 -15.78 -6.82
N ASP A 278 13.88 -15.30 -6.42
CA ASP A 278 14.28 -15.24 -5.01
C ASP A 278 13.34 -14.34 -4.20
N LEU A 279 12.92 -13.19 -4.76
CA LEU A 279 11.94 -12.30 -4.15
C LEU A 279 10.61 -13.02 -3.91
N CYS A 280 10.09 -13.75 -4.90
CA CYS A 280 8.84 -14.51 -4.74
C CYS A 280 8.98 -15.59 -3.66
N ILE A 281 10.10 -16.29 -3.61
CA ILE A 281 10.37 -17.31 -2.58
C ILE A 281 10.51 -16.67 -1.20
N GLU A 282 11.22 -15.55 -1.10
CA GLU A 282 11.37 -14.83 0.17
C GLU A 282 10.01 -14.37 0.71
N ILE A 283 9.16 -13.76 -0.14
CA ILE A 283 7.81 -13.36 0.23
C ILE A 283 6.96 -14.59 0.62
N LEU A 284 7.02 -15.68 -0.15
CA LEU A 284 6.26 -16.91 0.13
C LEU A 284 6.61 -17.49 1.52
N LYS A 285 7.88 -17.43 1.91
CA LYS A 285 8.35 -17.90 3.22
C LYS A 285 7.77 -17.10 4.40
N THR A 286 7.31 -15.87 4.17
CA THR A 286 6.68 -15.05 5.21
C THR A 286 5.20 -15.34 5.41
N ALA A 287 4.61 -16.26 4.63
CA ALA A 287 3.20 -16.61 4.77
C ALA A 287 2.88 -17.09 6.18
N ALA A 288 1.91 -16.45 6.81
CA ALA A 288 1.49 -16.74 8.19
C ALA A 288 0.01 -16.40 8.38
N LEU A 289 -0.57 -16.85 9.48
CA LEU A 289 -1.83 -16.37 10.02
C LEU A 289 -1.55 -15.24 11.03
N ASP A 290 -2.55 -14.40 11.30
CA ASP A 290 -2.44 -13.35 12.33
C ASP A 290 -2.43 -13.96 13.75
N TYR A 291 -3.10 -15.10 13.91
CA TYR A 291 -3.17 -15.81 15.16
C TYR A 291 -2.78 -17.28 14.94
N GLU A 292 -1.80 -17.75 15.70
CA GLU A 292 -1.55 -19.18 15.80
C GLU A 292 -2.76 -19.82 16.49
N THR A 293 -3.40 -20.77 15.81
CA THR A 293 -4.39 -21.61 16.48
C THR A 293 -3.64 -22.44 17.53
N SER A 294 -3.78 -22.09 18.81
CA SER A 294 -3.30 -22.97 19.89
C SER A 294 -3.82 -24.39 19.61
N PRO A 295 -2.99 -25.43 19.74
CA PRO A 295 -3.48 -26.78 19.59
C PRO A 295 -4.69 -26.94 20.51
N GLN A 296 -5.83 -27.36 19.95
CA GLN A 296 -7.03 -27.64 20.75
C GLN A 296 -6.60 -28.57 21.88
N VAL A 297 -6.67 -28.07 23.10
CA VAL A 297 -6.62 -28.96 24.27
C VAL A 297 -7.78 -29.91 24.06
N THR A 298 -7.49 -31.10 23.60
CA THR A 298 -8.44 -32.20 23.61
C THR A 298 -8.89 -32.33 25.06
N GLN A 299 -10.10 -31.85 25.37
CA GLN A 299 -10.75 -32.19 26.62
C GLN A 299 -10.82 -33.73 26.66
N GLY A 300 -9.89 -34.28 27.43
CA GLY A 300 -9.91 -35.70 27.72
C GLY A 300 -11.26 -36.02 28.36
N ASP A 301 -11.90 -37.03 27.81
CA ASP A 301 -13.04 -37.68 28.39
C ASP A 301 -12.79 -37.91 29.88
N SER A 302 -13.49 -37.15 30.72
CA SER A 302 -13.65 -37.51 32.13
C SER A 302 -14.83 -38.44 32.21
N ALA A 303 -14.52 -39.70 32.32
CA ALA A 303 -15.44 -40.78 32.75
C ALA A 303 -16.04 -40.49 34.13
#